data_37192f92e8d0db8c4e5d2fef977a9080
#
_entry.id   37192f92e8d0db8c4e5d2fef977a9080
#
_cell.length_a   1.000
_cell.length_b   1.000
_cell.length_c   1.000
_cell.angle_alpha   90.00
_cell.angle_beta   90.00
_cell.angle_gamma   90.00
#
_symmetry.space_group_name_H-M   'P 1'
#
loop_
_entity.id
_entity.type
_entity.pdbx_description
1 polymer ?
#
loop_
_entity_poly.entity_id
_entity_poly.type
_entity_poly.pdbx_seq_one_letter_code
_entity_poly.pdbx_strand_id
1 'polypeptide(L)'
;TEEIVSICRDPRILAVGETGLDYHWCKGDLTWQKERFVRHIEAARMLNKPLVVHAREAESDALDILASHDAGSVGFVMHCFGGSLEDAKRAIDLGGLVSFTGVLTFKNAAALREIASALPLDRLMIETDCPYMAPVPYRGKRCEPAYVAEVAKTLAFVKNVEPDYAAAVTTDTAKNFFGLN
;
A
#
# COMPACT_ATOMS: atom_id res chain seq x y z
N THR A 1 -5.71 8.30 -20.01
CA THR A 1 -5.00 9.23 -19.09
C THR A 1 -5.82 10.50 -18.84
N GLU A 2 -6.35 11.17 -19.88
CA GLU A 2 -7.08 12.46 -19.77
C GLU A 2 -8.30 12.40 -18.82
N GLU A 3 -9.11 11.35 -18.88
CA GLU A 3 -10.27 11.18 -17.99
C GLU A 3 -9.83 11.07 -16.52
N ILE A 4 -8.78 10.30 -16.24
CA ILE A 4 -8.20 10.14 -14.88
C ILE A 4 -7.70 11.51 -14.39
N VAL A 5 -6.98 12.25 -15.24
CA VAL A 5 -6.49 13.59 -14.92
C VAL A 5 -7.64 14.54 -14.63
N SER A 6 -8.71 14.51 -15.44
CA SER A 6 -9.89 15.36 -15.23
C SER A 6 -10.55 15.12 -13.88
N ILE A 7 -10.75 13.85 -13.51
CA ILE A 7 -11.35 13.47 -12.22
C ILE A 7 -10.42 13.84 -11.07
N CYS A 8 -9.14 13.46 -11.17
CA CYS A 8 -8.20 13.62 -10.07
C CYS A 8 -7.66 15.05 -9.89
N ARG A 9 -8.06 16.02 -10.72
CA ARG A 9 -7.78 17.45 -10.48
C ARG A 9 -8.53 18.04 -9.28
N ASP A 10 -9.62 17.42 -8.86
CA ASP A 10 -10.33 17.86 -7.65
C ASP A 10 -9.35 17.87 -6.46
N PRO A 11 -9.23 18.99 -5.73
CA PRO A 11 -8.29 19.09 -4.60
C PRO A 11 -8.64 18.16 -3.42
N ARG A 12 -9.86 17.64 -3.37
CA ARG A 12 -10.28 16.65 -2.37
C ARG A 12 -9.73 15.25 -2.66
N ILE A 13 -9.28 14.98 -3.89
CA ILE A 13 -8.65 13.72 -4.27
C ILE A 13 -7.15 13.87 -4.04
N LEU A 14 -6.63 13.15 -3.06
CA LEU A 14 -5.25 13.29 -2.59
C LEU A 14 -4.27 12.34 -3.30
N ALA A 15 -4.75 11.26 -3.90
CA ALA A 15 -3.95 10.25 -4.57
C ALA A 15 -4.66 9.70 -5.79
N VAL A 16 -3.91 9.09 -6.70
CA VAL A 16 -4.45 8.31 -7.82
C VAL A 16 -4.44 6.83 -7.43
N GLY A 17 -5.61 6.21 -7.39
CA GLY A 17 -5.73 4.80 -7.00
C GLY A 17 -7.19 4.44 -6.70
N GLU A 18 -7.42 3.21 -6.41
CA GLU A 18 -6.53 2.06 -6.39
C GLU A 18 -6.24 1.61 -7.83
N THR A 19 -4.99 1.31 -8.13
CA THR A 19 -4.53 0.90 -9.47
C THR A 19 -3.36 -0.07 -9.37
N GLY A 20 -3.15 -0.90 -10.36
CA GLY A 20 -2.05 -1.86 -10.37
C GLY A 20 -2.37 -3.15 -11.09
N LEU A 21 -1.88 -4.29 -10.57
CA LEU A 21 -1.95 -5.60 -11.21
C LEU A 21 -2.53 -6.66 -10.27
N ASP A 22 -3.44 -7.48 -10.79
CA ASP A 22 -3.99 -8.65 -10.08
C ASP A 22 -3.91 -9.89 -10.96
N TYR A 23 -3.01 -10.81 -10.61
CA TYR A 23 -2.83 -12.09 -11.28
C TYR A 23 -3.57 -13.23 -10.58
N HIS A 24 -4.14 -12.97 -9.41
CA HIS A 24 -4.93 -13.95 -8.67
C HIS A 24 -6.33 -14.11 -9.28
N TRP A 25 -7.04 -13.00 -9.45
CA TRP A 25 -8.42 -12.99 -9.93
C TRP A 25 -8.54 -12.91 -11.46
N CYS A 26 -7.54 -12.34 -12.12
CA CYS A 26 -7.55 -12.19 -13.56
C CYS A 26 -6.60 -13.20 -14.23
N LYS A 27 -7.07 -13.85 -15.28
CA LYS A 27 -6.31 -14.87 -16.02
C LYS A 27 -6.33 -14.55 -17.52
N GLY A 28 -5.40 -15.15 -18.26
CA GLY A 28 -5.28 -14.97 -19.71
C GLY A 28 -4.34 -13.81 -20.07
N ASP A 29 -4.65 -13.09 -21.15
CA ASP A 29 -3.87 -11.91 -21.55
C ASP A 29 -4.18 -10.73 -20.62
N LEU A 30 -3.21 -10.34 -19.84
CA LEU A 30 -3.29 -9.26 -18.85
C LEU A 30 -2.60 -7.97 -19.30
N THR A 31 -2.27 -7.85 -20.60
CA THR A 31 -1.66 -6.63 -21.18
C THR A 31 -2.49 -5.39 -20.86
N TRP A 32 -3.81 -5.50 -20.90
CA TRP A 32 -4.73 -4.40 -20.58
C TRP A 32 -4.55 -3.86 -19.15
N GLN A 33 -4.19 -4.69 -18.15
CA GLN A 33 -3.91 -4.23 -16.79
C GLN A 33 -2.64 -3.38 -16.78
N LYS A 34 -1.58 -3.86 -17.43
CA LYS A 34 -0.29 -3.14 -17.51
C LYS A 34 -0.47 -1.78 -18.20
N GLU A 35 -1.19 -1.75 -19.33
CA GLU A 35 -1.50 -0.49 -20.02
C GLU A 35 -2.31 0.50 -19.16
N ARG A 36 -3.33 -0.01 -18.44
CA ARG A 36 -4.13 0.82 -17.53
C ARG A 36 -3.26 1.36 -16.40
N PHE A 37 -2.44 0.52 -15.81
CA PHE A 37 -1.55 0.92 -14.73
C PHE A 37 -0.61 2.04 -15.16
N VAL A 38 0.03 1.91 -16.32
CA VAL A 38 0.87 2.96 -16.91
C VAL A 38 0.10 4.28 -17.05
N ARG A 39 -1.14 4.26 -17.56
CA ARG A 39 -1.96 5.47 -17.69
C ARG A 39 -2.27 6.14 -16.36
N HIS A 40 -2.42 5.37 -15.27
CA HIS A 40 -2.60 5.94 -13.93
C HIS A 40 -1.30 6.56 -13.41
N ILE A 41 -0.15 5.93 -13.64
CA ILE A 41 1.15 6.49 -13.28
C ILE A 41 1.39 7.83 -14.02
N GLU A 42 1.12 7.87 -15.32
CA GLU A 42 1.22 9.11 -16.11
C GLU A 42 0.30 10.21 -15.53
N ALA A 43 -0.96 9.88 -15.22
CA ALA A 43 -1.90 10.83 -14.64
C ALA A 43 -1.43 11.33 -13.27
N ALA A 44 -0.93 10.46 -12.41
CA ALA A 44 -0.38 10.81 -11.10
C ALA A 44 0.79 11.79 -11.22
N ARG A 45 1.72 11.51 -12.14
CA ARG A 45 2.87 12.41 -12.42
C ARG A 45 2.42 13.77 -12.97
N MET A 46 1.47 13.79 -13.91
CA MET A 46 0.92 15.05 -14.45
C MET A 46 0.26 15.91 -13.37
N LEU A 47 -0.31 15.30 -12.34
CA LEU A 47 -1.02 15.96 -11.25
C LEU A 47 -0.14 16.19 -10.02
N ASN A 48 1.08 15.65 -9.99
CA ASN A 48 1.95 15.62 -8.83
C ASN A 48 1.24 15.04 -7.60
N LYS A 49 0.52 13.91 -7.78
CA LYS A 49 -0.21 13.19 -6.73
C LYS A 49 0.36 11.78 -6.58
N PRO A 50 0.44 11.25 -5.34
CA PRO A 50 0.96 9.91 -5.11
C PRO A 50 0.00 8.83 -5.64
N LEU A 51 0.52 7.60 -5.74
CA LEU A 51 -0.22 6.42 -6.19
C LEU A 51 -0.55 5.47 -5.02
N VAL A 52 -1.76 4.93 -5.02
CA VAL A 52 -2.12 3.77 -4.19
C VAL A 52 -2.13 2.54 -5.09
N VAL A 53 -1.18 1.62 -4.86
CA VAL A 53 -0.87 0.52 -5.78
C VAL A 53 -1.35 -0.82 -5.23
N HIS A 54 -2.22 -1.46 -5.98
CA HIS A 54 -2.60 -2.86 -5.79
C HIS A 54 -1.63 -3.79 -6.52
N ALA A 55 -1.12 -4.80 -5.81
CA ALA A 55 -0.39 -5.90 -6.44
C ALA A 55 -0.77 -7.21 -5.75
N ARG A 56 -1.25 -8.18 -6.52
CA ARG A 56 -1.57 -9.50 -6.01
C ARG A 56 -1.05 -10.59 -6.94
N GLU A 57 -0.07 -11.37 -6.44
CA GLU A 57 0.72 -12.32 -7.24
C GLU A 57 1.41 -11.63 -8.45
N ALA A 58 1.67 -10.32 -8.34
CA ALA A 58 2.14 -9.45 -9.42
C ALA A 58 3.14 -8.37 -8.94
N GLU A 59 3.68 -8.49 -7.72
CA GLU A 59 4.48 -7.47 -7.07
C GLU A 59 5.71 -7.08 -7.89
N SER A 60 6.44 -8.08 -8.41
CA SER A 60 7.65 -7.84 -9.22
C SER A 60 7.32 -7.09 -10.51
N ASP A 61 6.29 -7.51 -11.25
CA ASP A 61 5.86 -6.84 -12.49
C ASP A 61 5.35 -5.40 -12.21
N ALA A 62 4.63 -5.22 -11.10
CA ALA A 62 4.17 -3.89 -10.69
C ALA A 62 5.34 -2.96 -10.38
N LEU A 63 6.36 -3.45 -9.66
CA LEU A 63 7.57 -2.70 -9.35
C LEU A 63 8.41 -2.39 -10.60
N ASP A 64 8.46 -3.29 -11.58
CA ASP A 64 9.12 -3.05 -12.87
C ASP A 64 8.45 -1.89 -13.62
N ILE A 65 7.13 -1.86 -13.65
CA ILE A 65 6.36 -0.78 -14.28
C ILE A 65 6.55 0.54 -13.52
N LEU A 66 6.47 0.53 -12.20
CA LEU A 66 6.69 1.72 -11.36
C LEU A 66 8.08 2.31 -11.59
N ALA A 67 9.11 1.47 -11.65
CA ALA A 67 10.49 1.90 -11.91
C ALA A 67 10.65 2.48 -13.31
N SER A 68 10.13 1.79 -14.35
CA SER A 68 10.29 2.20 -15.76
C SER A 68 9.55 3.50 -16.09
N HIS A 69 8.54 3.86 -15.30
CA HIS A 69 7.74 5.09 -15.48
C HIS A 69 8.01 6.16 -14.41
N ASP A 70 9.11 6.04 -13.64
CA ASP A 70 9.53 7.03 -12.65
C ASP A 70 8.42 7.41 -11.65
N ALA A 71 7.68 6.41 -11.17
CA ALA A 71 6.58 6.62 -10.23
C ALA A 71 7.07 7.14 -8.86
N GLY A 72 8.32 6.86 -8.51
CA GLY A 72 8.96 7.36 -7.29
C GLY A 72 9.03 8.87 -7.20
N SER A 73 9.01 9.59 -8.35
CA SER A 73 9.04 11.05 -8.38
C SER A 73 7.82 11.73 -7.74
N VAL A 74 6.67 11.03 -7.69
CA VAL A 74 5.44 11.48 -7.02
C VAL A 74 5.12 10.66 -5.77
N GLY A 75 5.85 9.56 -5.54
CA GLY A 75 5.63 8.62 -4.46
C GLY A 75 4.51 7.62 -4.75
N PHE A 76 4.62 6.44 -4.15
CA PHE A 76 3.58 5.42 -4.19
C PHE A 76 3.56 4.60 -2.90
N VAL A 77 2.44 3.97 -2.61
CA VAL A 77 2.33 2.98 -1.54
C VAL A 77 1.86 1.64 -2.13
N MET A 78 2.61 0.57 -1.82
CA MET A 78 2.14 -0.80 -2.06
C MET A 78 1.08 -1.11 -1.01
N HIS A 79 -0.19 -0.97 -1.39
CA HIS A 79 -1.34 -1.18 -0.54
C HIS A 79 -1.54 -2.66 -0.25
N CYS A 80 -2.02 -2.99 0.95
CA CYS A 80 -2.32 -4.36 1.38
C CYS A 80 -1.21 -5.36 1.02
N PHE A 81 0.04 -5.00 1.33
CA PHE A 81 1.23 -5.70 0.86
C PHE A 81 1.24 -7.19 1.29
N GLY A 82 1.47 -8.06 0.31
CA GLY A 82 1.56 -9.50 0.50
C GLY A 82 2.75 -10.18 -0.21
N GLY A 83 3.68 -9.40 -0.78
CA GLY A 83 4.84 -9.87 -1.51
C GLY A 83 6.00 -10.35 -0.64
N SER A 84 7.17 -10.47 -1.24
CA SER A 84 8.41 -10.89 -0.58
C SER A 84 9.13 -9.72 0.14
N LEU A 85 10.10 -10.05 1.00
CA LEU A 85 10.97 -9.03 1.61
C LEU A 85 11.79 -8.27 0.55
N GLU A 86 12.17 -8.95 -0.52
CA GLU A 86 12.90 -8.34 -1.64
C GLU A 86 12.02 -7.31 -2.36
N ASP A 87 10.76 -7.66 -2.66
CA ASP A 87 9.80 -6.72 -3.25
C ASP A 87 9.56 -5.51 -2.35
N ALA A 88 9.41 -5.73 -1.05
CA ALA A 88 9.20 -4.65 -0.08
C ALA A 88 10.40 -3.68 -0.01
N LYS A 89 11.62 -4.20 0.02
CA LYS A 89 12.84 -3.39 -0.02
C LYS A 89 12.94 -2.62 -1.33
N ARG A 90 12.70 -3.30 -2.45
CA ARG A 90 12.70 -2.66 -3.77
C ARG A 90 11.67 -1.54 -3.87
N ALA A 91 10.47 -1.72 -3.32
CA ALA A 91 9.46 -0.66 -3.27
C ALA A 91 9.99 0.59 -2.54
N ILE A 92 10.65 0.39 -1.39
CA ILE A 92 11.24 1.48 -0.60
C ILE A 92 12.40 2.15 -1.34
N ASP A 93 13.28 1.39 -1.97
CA ASP A 93 14.41 1.90 -2.76
C ASP A 93 13.96 2.73 -3.96
N LEU A 94 12.80 2.43 -4.52
CA LEU A 94 12.13 3.19 -5.58
C LEU A 94 11.38 4.45 -5.07
N GLY A 95 11.47 4.77 -3.78
CA GLY A 95 10.79 5.93 -3.18
C GLY A 95 9.36 5.65 -2.70
N GLY A 96 8.95 4.38 -2.69
CA GLY A 96 7.64 3.95 -2.24
C GLY A 96 7.54 3.69 -0.74
N LEU A 97 6.32 3.37 -0.31
CA LEU A 97 5.95 2.93 1.03
C LEU A 97 5.30 1.54 0.96
N VAL A 98 5.24 0.86 2.09
CA VAL A 98 4.57 -0.44 2.24
C VAL A 98 3.47 -0.33 3.28
N SER A 99 2.26 -0.77 2.96
CA SER A 99 1.11 -0.70 3.86
C SER A 99 0.61 -2.10 4.25
N PHE A 100 0.36 -2.30 5.54
CA PHE A 100 -0.11 -3.56 6.10
C PHE A 100 -1.55 -3.47 6.60
N THR A 101 -2.33 -4.49 6.30
CA THR A 101 -3.73 -4.64 6.72
C THR A 101 -3.88 -5.54 7.95
N GLY A 102 -5.12 -5.84 8.30
CA GLY A 102 -5.48 -6.82 9.33
C GLY A 102 -4.84 -8.21 9.14
N VAL A 103 -4.37 -8.54 7.94
CA VAL A 103 -3.64 -9.78 7.65
C VAL A 103 -2.40 -9.93 8.54
N LEU A 104 -1.73 -8.84 8.90
CA LEU A 104 -0.56 -8.85 9.79
C LEU A 104 -0.86 -9.55 11.13
N THR A 105 -2.12 -9.48 11.60
CA THR A 105 -2.57 -10.06 12.87
C THR A 105 -2.86 -11.57 12.80
N PHE A 106 -2.91 -12.17 11.59
CA PHE A 106 -3.34 -13.54 11.42
C PHE A 106 -2.28 -14.55 11.91
N LYS A 107 -2.73 -15.69 12.44
CA LYS A 107 -1.83 -16.73 12.95
C LYS A 107 -0.82 -17.22 11.92
N ASN A 108 -1.28 -17.38 10.68
CA ASN A 108 -0.46 -17.88 9.56
C ASN A 108 0.36 -16.79 8.83
N ALA A 109 0.38 -15.56 9.33
CA ALA A 109 1.10 -14.43 8.71
C ALA A 109 2.52 -14.23 9.30
N ALA A 110 3.20 -15.28 9.72
CA ALA A 110 4.56 -15.17 10.30
C ALA A 110 5.54 -14.51 9.33
N ALA A 111 5.58 -14.94 8.08
CA ALA A 111 6.43 -14.37 7.06
C ALA A 111 6.17 -12.87 6.85
N LEU A 112 4.90 -12.44 6.85
CA LEU A 112 4.56 -11.03 6.71
C LEU A 112 5.06 -10.20 7.91
N ARG A 113 4.99 -10.75 9.12
CA ARG A 113 5.55 -10.12 10.32
C ARG A 113 7.07 -10.00 10.28
N GLU A 114 7.76 -11.00 9.74
CA GLU A 114 9.22 -10.95 9.50
C GLU A 114 9.57 -9.82 8.52
N ILE A 115 8.79 -9.67 7.45
CA ILE A 115 8.94 -8.56 6.50
C ILE A 115 8.74 -7.23 7.22
N ALA A 116 7.63 -7.05 7.94
CA ALA A 116 7.36 -5.83 8.69
C ALA A 116 8.45 -5.52 9.72
N SER A 117 9.01 -6.54 10.38
CA SER A 117 10.13 -6.38 11.33
C SER A 117 11.39 -5.84 10.67
N ALA A 118 11.70 -6.29 9.46
CA ALA A 118 12.93 -5.96 8.74
C ALA A 118 12.93 -4.56 8.09
N LEU A 119 11.75 -3.97 7.85
CA LEU A 119 11.64 -2.68 7.15
C LEU A 119 11.70 -1.50 8.13
N PRO A 120 12.16 -0.29 7.73
CA PRO A 120 12.11 0.90 8.56
C PRO A 120 10.67 1.30 8.89
N LEU A 121 10.38 1.65 10.15
CA LEU A 121 9.02 1.96 10.60
C LEU A 121 8.44 3.21 9.90
N ASP A 122 9.28 4.19 9.60
CA ASP A 122 8.93 5.43 8.89
C ASP A 122 8.70 5.24 7.37
N ARG A 123 8.83 4.01 6.88
CA ARG A 123 8.47 3.59 5.52
C ARG A 123 7.21 2.72 5.49
N LEU A 124 6.57 2.56 6.64
CA LEU A 124 5.38 1.74 6.77
C LEU A 124 4.12 2.57 6.99
N MET A 125 3.04 2.11 6.41
CA MET A 125 1.67 2.54 6.70
C MET A 125 0.86 1.35 7.22
N ILE A 126 -0.26 1.64 7.85
CA ILE A 126 -1.25 0.64 8.26
C ILE A 126 -2.64 1.06 7.79
N GLU A 127 -3.44 0.09 7.48
CA GLU A 127 -4.78 0.27 6.94
C GLU A 127 -5.71 -0.89 7.32
N THR A 128 -6.95 -0.83 6.94
CA THR A 128 -7.92 -1.92 7.21
C THR A 128 -8.29 -2.74 5.99
N ASP A 129 -8.36 -2.11 4.83
CA ASP A 129 -8.98 -2.66 3.62
C ASP A 129 -10.45 -3.10 3.86
N CYS A 130 -11.15 -2.35 4.70
CA CYS A 130 -12.54 -2.67 5.03
C CYS A 130 -13.46 -2.57 3.78
N PRO A 131 -14.44 -3.46 3.67
CA PRO A 131 -15.03 -4.34 4.69
C PRO A 131 -14.35 -5.70 4.85
N TYR A 132 -13.20 -5.90 4.23
CA TYR A 132 -12.47 -7.18 4.20
C TYR A 132 -11.41 -7.25 5.31
N MET A 133 -10.76 -8.40 5.46
CA MET A 133 -9.54 -8.64 6.24
C MET A 133 -9.62 -8.20 7.71
N ALA A 134 -10.79 -8.33 8.36
CA ALA A 134 -10.93 -7.99 9.77
C ALA A 134 -9.79 -8.61 10.61
N PRO A 135 -9.04 -7.80 11.40
CA PRO A 135 -7.93 -8.28 12.22
C PRO A 135 -8.42 -9.19 13.37
N VAL A 136 -7.50 -9.90 14.02
CA VAL A 136 -7.75 -10.52 15.31
C VAL A 136 -7.96 -9.40 16.35
N PRO A 137 -8.99 -9.45 17.24
CA PRO A 137 -9.89 -10.59 17.49
C PRO A 137 -11.17 -10.63 16.64
N TYR A 138 -11.32 -9.78 15.65
CA TYR A 138 -12.56 -9.60 14.89
C TYR A 138 -12.69 -10.51 13.65
N ARG A 139 -11.82 -11.52 13.53
CA ARG A 139 -11.87 -12.48 12.39
C ARG A 139 -13.28 -13.03 12.15
N GLY A 140 -13.66 -13.09 10.84
CA GLY A 140 -14.97 -13.58 10.42
C GLY A 140 -16.10 -12.55 10.53
N LYS A 141 -15.83 -11.35 11.05
CA LYS A 141 -16.75 -10.22 11.03
C LYS A 141 -16.44 -9.27 9.87
N ARG A 142 -17.38 -8.39 9.55
CA ARG A 142 -17.13 -7.27 8.67
C ARG A 142 -16.04 -6.37 9.29
N CYS A 143 -15.02 -6.03 8.51
CA CYS A 143 -13.98 -5.10 8.96
C CYS A 143 -14.52 -3.68 8.99
N GLU A 144 -14.07 -2.90 9.98
CA GLU A 144 -14.40 -1.50 10.16
C GLU A 144 -13.11 -0.66 10.27
N PRO A 145 -13.13 0.62 9.85
CA PRO A 145 -11.94 1.49 9.91
C PRO A 145 -11.29 1.57 11.30
N ALA A 146 -12.09 1.53 12.37
CA ALA A 146 -11.60 1.56 13.75
C ALA A 146 -10.69 0.37 14.11
N TYR A 147 -10.78 -0.75 13.38
CA TYR A 147 -9.96 -1.93 13.64
C TYR A 147 -8.50 -1.78 13.21
N VAL A 148 -8.13 -0.68 12.57
CA VAL A 148 -6.72 -0.34 12.29
C VAL A 148 -5.89 -0.29 13.58
N ALA A 149 -6.51 0.00 14.73
CA ALA A 149 -5.85 -0.03 16.02
C ALA A 149 -5.23 -1.40 16.36
N GLU A 150 -5.84 -2.50 15.93
CA GLU A 150 -5.29 -3.85 16.15
C GLU A 150 -4.09 -4.13 15.24
N VAL A 151 -4.06 -3.55 14.04
CA VAL A 151 -2.90 -3.59 13.16
C VAL A 151 -1.74 -2.81 13.78
N ALA A 152 -2.01 -1.62 14.33
CA ALA A 152 -1.01 -0.81 15.03
C ALA A 152 -0.38 -1.56 16.21
N LYS A 153 -1.19 -2.19 17.07
CA LYS A 153 -0.71 -3.00 18.20
C LYS A 153 0.20 -4.15 17.73
N THR A 154 -0.21 -4.84 16.67
CA THR A 154 0.58 -5.95 16.12
C THR A 154 1.88 -5.45 15.52
N LEU A 155 1.86 -4.35 14.76
CA LEU A 155 3.06 -3.75 14.21
C LEU A 155 4.03 -3.31 15.31
N ALA A 156 3.52 -2.66 16.37
CA ALA A 156 4.31 -2.27 17.54
C ALA A 156 5.00 -3.46 18.19
N PHE A 157 4.28 -4.55 18.41
CA PHE A 157 4.83 -5.80 18.93
C PHE A 157 5.95 -6.34 18.03
N VAL A 158 5.74 -6.38 16.72
CA VAL A 158 6.71 -6.85 15.73
C VAL A 158 7.96 -5.98 15.67
N LYS A 159 7.80 -4.67 15.85
CA LYS A 159 8.88 -3.67 15.86
C LYS A 159 9.56 -3.52 17.23
N ASN A 160 9.04 -4.18 18.26
CA ASN A 160 9.49 -4.04 19.66
C ASN A 160 9.50 -2.56 20.13
N VAL A 161 8.40 -1.88 19.88
CA VAL A 161 8.15 -0.48 20.30
C VAL A 161 6.80 -0.35 20.97
N GLU A 162 6.57 0.78 21.66
CA GLU A 162 5.25 1.06 22.25
C GLU A 162 4.16 1.27 21.19
N PRO A 163 2.92 0.81 21.42
CA PRO A 163 1.82 0.93 20.46
C PRO A 163 1.54 2.37 20.02
N ASP A 164 1.57 3.32 20.93
CA ASP A 164 1.34 4.74 20.64
C ASP A 164 2.46 5.32 19.76
N TYR A 165 3.70 4.86 19.94
CA TYR A 165 4.80 5.26 19.08
C TYR A 165 4.64 4.73 17.64
N ALA A 166 4.31 3.45 17.47
CA ALA A 166 4.05 2.89 16.16
C ALA A 166 2.87 3.59 15.45
N ALA A 167 1.80 3.85 16.20
CA ALA A 167 0.64 4.58 15.68
C ALA A 167 1.00 6.01 15.25
N ALA A 168 1.79 6.72 16.04
CA ALA A 168 2.23 8.08 15.71
C ALA A 168 3.08 8.09 14.44
N VAL A 169 4.12 7.24 14.35
CA VAL A 169 5.02 7.20 13.20
C VAL A 169 4.26 6.83 11.92
N THR A 170 3.41 5.79 11.94
CA THR A 170 2.64 5.40 10.76
C THR A 170 1.59 6.44 10.36
N THR A 171 1.03 7.17 11.32
CA THR A 171 0.13 8.31 11.06
C THR A 171 0.87 9.45 10.38
N ASP A 172 2.05 9.81 10.88
CA ASP A 172 2.87 10.88 10.28
C ASP A 172 3.34 10.47 8.87
N THR A 173 3.72 9.21 8.68
CA THR A 173 4.04 8.67 7.35
C THR A 173 2.85 8.84 6.39
N ALA A 174 1.62 8.47 6.82
CA ALA A 174 0.43 8.61 6.00
C ALA A 174 0.09 10.08 5.72
N LYS A 175 0.16 10.96 6.73
CA LYS A 175 -0.07 12.39 6.55
C LYS A 175 0.89 13.01 5.55
N ASN A 176 2.17 12.72 5.68
CA ASN A 176 3.20 13.22 4.76
C ASN A 176 2.96 12.70 3.34
N PHE A 177 2.63 11.42 3.19
CA PHE A 177 2.36 10.80 1.89
C PHE A 177 1.16 11.43 1.17
N PHE A 178 0.08 11.70 1.89
CA PHE A 178 -1.13 12.30 1.31
C PHE A 178 -1.15 13.84 1.36
N GLY A 179 -0.10 14.48 1.87
CA GLY A 179 -0.05 15.95 2.02
C GLY A 179 -1.09 16.49 3.02
N LEU A 180 -1.40 15.74 4.07
CA LEU A 180 -2.31 16.13 5.14
C LEU A 180 -1.51 16.79 6.27
N ASN A 181 -1.67 18.10 6.42
CA ASN A 181 -1.09 18.89 7.53
C ASN A 181 -2.02 18.97 8.72
#